data_d7cf362b911dbe0ea75b7ec31bbccb97
#
_entry.id   d7cf362b911dbe0ea75b7ec31bbccb97
#
_cell.length_a   1.000
_cell.length_b   1.000
_cell.length_c   1.000
_cell.angle_alpha   90.00
_cell.angle_beta   90.00
_cell.angle_gamma   90.00
#
_symmetry.space_group_name_H-M   'P 1'
#
loop_
_entity.id
_entity.type
_entity.pdbx_description
1 polymer ?
#
loop_
_entity_poly.entity_id
_entity_poly.type
_entity_poly.pdbx_seq_one_letter_code
_entity_poly.pdbx_strand_id
1 'polypeptide(L)'
;MTDFKRIRVLFPDHLGLARGKYIPVEYAHGGARHCTALFALAFDRTMVPAPGSKLLEGLPDFDVTFAPGDVRPSWEDDKTGVVIGDAAFHGQPLAHAPRCVLQKAIADLDRLGYQAEVGIELEAFVLQPDGKGGWTEWDTPGAYVYGTGLAVDPAGLMDELMTVADRCGLPIESVNSEYDTPQFELTLSHNPALLAVDNIFLFKLMARELAAKKGLLLTFMGKPFADRGGSGLHVNLSLQNKQGKNLMHDPKAKDGLSALARQCIAGLVTHHVGMSAICAPTVNAYKRLRPAQLAGYWANWGYDHRGATIRVPHERGQATRVEHRMSDGAANPYLCTAAVLQAARLGIKGKLTPPAPEAQDCLEHQSTTIHTPNNLHDALDAFEADPEFVEAMGQDFAAQFVATKRAEWDKFAAAVTDWELKYYLPFL
;
A
#
# COMPACT_ATOMS: atom_id res chain seq x y z
N MET A 1 -23.40 -4.22 17.05
CA MET A 1 -24.23 -3.52 16.03
C MET A 1 -25.41 -2.74 16.61
N THR A 2 -26.03 -3.18 17.70
CA THR A 2 -27.24 -2.57 18.27
C THR A 2 -27.11 -1.11 18.71
N ASP A 3 -25.90 -0.61 18.92
CA ASP A 3 -25.64 0.76 19.38
C ASP A 3 -25.60 1.77 18.22
N PHE A 4 -25.51 1.30 16.98
CA PHE A 4 -25.46 2.14 15.80
C PHE A 4 -26.83 2.28 15.13
N LYS A 5 -27.06 3.42 14.45
CA LYS A 5 -28.25 3.64 13.60
C LYS A 5 -28.02 3.16 12.17
N ARG A 6 -26.77 3.19 11.71
CA ARG A 6 -26.39 2.80 10.36
C ARG A 6 -24.97 2.23 10.35
N ILE A 7 -24.70 1.41 9.36
CA ILE A 7 -23.38 0.84 9.10
C ILE A 7 -22.85 1.36 7.76
N ARG A 8 -21.65 1.87 7.76
CA ARG A 8 -20.88 2.17 6.56
C ARG A 8 -20.13 0.90 6.14
N VAL A 9 -20.71 0.16 5.21
CA VAL A 9 -20.13 -1.08 4.68
C VAL A 9 -19.19 -0.71 3.56
N LEU A 10 -17.89 -1.00 3.71
CA LEU A 10 -16.82 -0.63 2.80
C LEU A 10 -16.15 -1.87 2.20
N PHE A 11 -15.52 -1.68 1.06
CA PHE A 11 -14.54 -2.59 0.47
C PHE A 11 -13.54 -1.81 -0.38
N PRO A 12 -12.27 -2.30 -0.53
CA PRO A 12 -11.30 -1.68 -1.42
C PRO A 12 -11.58 -2.05 -2.88
N ASP A 13 -11.56 -1.07 -3.80
CA ASP A 13 -11.46 -1.38 -5.21
C ASP A 13 -9.99 -1.55 -5.66
N HIS A 14 -9.77 -1.95 -6.92
CA HIS A 14 -8.44 -2.18 -7.48
C HIS A 14 -7.55 -0.92 -7.55
N LEU A 15 -8.14 0.29 -7.49
CA LEU A 15 -7.44 1.57 -7.40
C LEU A 15 -7.05 1.94 -5.96
N GLY A 16 -7.45 1.16 -4.95
CA GLY A 16 -7.25 1.48 -3.55
C GLY A 16 -8.29 2.46 -2.99
N LEU A 17 -9.37 2.73 -3.73
CA LEU A 17 -10.44 3.60 -3.27
C LEU A 17 -11.44 2.83 -2.40
N ALA A 18 -11.92 3.49 -1.34
CA ALA A 18 -12.98 2.96 -0.51
C ALA A 18 -14.33 3.07 -1.25
N ARG A 19 -14.93 1.92 -1.55
CA ARG A 19 -16.27 1.81 -2.11
C ARG A 19 -17.21 1.26 -1.05
N GLY A 20 -18.50 1.57 -1.14
CA GLY A 20 -19.45 1.03 -0.18
C GLY A 20 -20.80 1.70 -0.17
N LYS A 21 -21.58 1.37 0.86
CA LYS A 21 -22.92 1.90 1.11
C LYS A 21 -23.13 2.18 2.59
N TYR A 22 -23.92 3.20 2.88
CA TYR A 22 -24.54 3.35 4.19
C TYR A 22 -25.84 2.53 4.23
N ILE A 23 -25.97 1.67 5.21
CA ILE A 23 -27.13 0.78 5.38
C ILE A 23 -27.69 1.00 6.78
N PRO A 24 -29.01 1.30 6.95
CA PRO A 24 -29.63 1.28 8.27
C PRO A 24 -29.36 -0.06 8.96
N VAL A 25 -29.13 -0.04 10.28
CA VAL A 25 -28.66 -1.23 11.00
C VAL A 25 -29.60 -2.42 10.87
N GLU A 26 -30.91 -2.18 10.79
CA GLU A 26 -31.94 -3.20 10.64
C GLU A 26 -31.85 -3.98 9.30
N TYR A 27 -31.23 -3.39 8.27
CA TYR A 27 -31.02 -4.01 6.94
C TYR A 27 -29.58 -4.49 6.72
N ALA A 28 -28.66 -4.22 7.65
CA ALA A 28 -27.23 -4.47 7.45
C ALA A 28 -26.84 -5.97 7.50
N HIS A 29 -27.71 -6.84 8.02
CA HIS A 29 -27.43 -8.28 8.15
C HIS A 29 -27.23 -9.01 6.80
N GLY A 30 -27.75 -8.45 5.69
CA GLY A 30 -27.59 -8.99 4.34
C GLY A 30 -26.34 -8.53 3.61
N GLY A 31 -25.52 -7.67 4.23
CA GLY A 31 -24.39 -7.04 3.54
C GLY A 31 -24.83 -6.01 2.49
N ALA A 32 -24.03 -5.83 1.46
CA ALA A 32 -24.28 -4.88 0.36
C ALA A 32 -24.05 -5.53 -1.00
N ARG A 33 -24.72 -5.04 -2.04
CA ARG A 33 -24.50 -5.48 -3.43
C ARG A 33 -23.99 -4.36 -4.28
N HIS A 34 -23.07 -4.68 -5.20
CA HIS A 34 -22.41 -3.71 -6.08
C HIS A 34 -22.15 -4.35 -7.45
N CYS A 35 -22.21 -3.54 -8.51
CA CYS A 35 -21.95 -4.01 -9.86
C CYS A 35 -20.48 -4.39 -10.06
N THR A 36 -20.21 -5.54 -10.69
CA THR A 36 -18.86 -6.03 -11.01
C THR A 36 -18.06 -5.08 -11.90
N ALA A 37 -18.74 -4.28 -12.73
CA ALA A 37 -18.11 -3.33 -13.64
C ALA A 37 -17.21 -2.30 -12.93
N LEU A 38 -17.40 -2.07 -11.63
CA LEU A 38 -16.55 -1.14 -10.89
C LEU A 38 -15.06 -1.53 -10.90
N PHE A 39 -14.75 -2.84 -11.04
CA PHE A 39 -13.37 -3.32 -11.12
C PHE A 39 -12.71 -3.07 -12.48
N ALA A 40 -13.45 -2.56 -13.47
CA ALA A 40 -12.94 -2.09 -14.74
C ALA A 40 -12.83 -0.56 -14.83
N LEU A 41 -13.14 0.21 -13.77
CA LEU A 41 -13.10 1.67 -13.80
C LEU A 41 -11.67 2.21 -13.59
N ALA A 42 -11.23 3.12 -14.45
CA ALA A 42 -10.06 3.96 -14.20
C ALA A 42 -10.39 5.16 -13.28
N PHE A 43 -9.39 5.94 -12.83
CA PHE A 43 -9.60 7.12 -11.99
C PHE A 43 -10.50 8.18 -12.62
N ASP A 44 -10.47 8.32 -13.94
CA ASP A 44 -11.32 9.23 -14.72
C ASP A 44 -12.70 8.63 -15.06
N ARG A 45 -13.08 7.50 -14.47
CA ARG A 45 -14.33 6.77 -14.68
C ARG A 45 -14.48 6.11 -16.05
N THR A 46 -13.44 6.06 -16.87
CA THR A 46 -13.44 5.25 -18.10
C THR A 46 -13.49 3.78 -17.74
N MET A 47 -14.33 3.00 -18.42
CA MET A 47 -14.35 1.54 -18.30
C MET A 47 -13.28 0.92 -19.17
N VAL A 48 -12.39 0.14 -18.57
CA VAL A 48 -11.25 -0.54 -19.20
C VAL A 48 -11.27 -2.01 -18.81
N PRO A 49 -12.13 -2.84 -19.43
CA PRO A 49 -12.13 -4.29 -19.17
C PRO A 49 -10.89 -4.92 -19.82
N ALA A 50 -10.31 -5.91 -19.15
CA ALA A 50 -9.26 -6.73 -19.75
C ALA A 50 -9.81 -7.54 -20.95
N PRO A 51 -8.99 -7.83 -21.95
CA PRO A 51 -9.37 -8.71 -23.03
C PRO A 51 -9.91 -10.06 -22.52
N GLY A 52 -11.10 -10.45 -22.96
CA GLY A 52 -11.77 -11.68 -22.52
C GLY A 52 -12.41 -11.61 -21.12
N SER A 53 -12.33 -10.48 -20.43
CA SER A 53 -12.99 -10.27 -19.14
C SER A 53 -14.50 -10.27 -19.29
N LYS A 54 -15.18 -10.88 -18.29
CA LYS A 54 -16.66 -10.91 -18.20
C LYS A 54 -17.22 -9.85 -17.25
N LEU A 55 -16.42 -8.93 -16.77
CA LEU A 55 -16.82 -7.92 -15.78
C LEU A 55 -17.98 -7.02 -16.26
N LEU A 56 -18.10 -6.84 -17.59
CA LEU A 56 -19.15 -6.02 -18.19
C LEU A 56 -20.31 -6.85 -18.78
N GLU A 57 -20.23 -8.17 -18.82
CA GLU A 57 -21.30 -9.02 -19.36
C GLU A 57 -22.54 -8.98 -18.44
N GLY A 58 -23.60 -8.32 -18.90
CA GLY A 58 -24.86 -8.20 -18.16
C GLY A 58 -24.78 -7.32 -16.91
N LEU A 59 -23.61 -6.76 -16.59
CA LEU A 59 -23.36 -5.91 -15.41
C LEU A 59 -23.89 -6.50 -14.10
N PRO A 60 -23.54 -7.77 -13.78
CA PRO A 60 -24.10 -8.43 -12.61
C PRO A 60 -23.62 -7.82 -11.31
N ASP A 61 -24.39 -8.02 -10.24
CA ASP A 61 -24.00 -7.64 -8.89
C ASP A 61 -23.14 -8.74 -8.23
N PHE A 62 -22.16 -8.31 -7.44
CA PHE A 62 -21.47 -9.13 -6.45
C PHE A 62 -21.90 -8.73 -5.03
N ASP A 63 -21.77 -9.67 -4.10
CA ASP A 63 -22.09 -9.47 -2.69
C ASP A 63 -20.87 -8.98 -1.91
N VAL A 64 -21.08 -8.06 -0.96
CA VAL A 64 -20.12 -7.64 0.05
C VAL A 64 -20.68 -8.00 1.41
N THR A 65 -20.10 -9.00 2.07
CA THR A 65 -20.57 -9.54 3.34
C THR A 65 -19.58 -9.30 4.47
N PHE A 66 -20.05 -9.24 5.71
CA PHE A 66 -19.22 -9.03 6.89
C PHE A 66 -19.82 -9.72 8.12
N ALA A 67 -19.01 -10.02 9.12
CA ALA A 67 -19.49 -10.52 10.39
C ALA A 67 -19.90 -9.34 11.30
N PRO A 68 -21.03 -9.45 12.04
CA PRO A 68 -21.48 -8.38 12.94
C PRO A 68 -20.46 -7.97 14.00
N GLY A 69 -19.56 -8.87 14.40
CA GLY A 69 -18.47 -8.60 15.34
C GLY A 69 -17.34 -7.76 14.79
N ASP A 70 -17.24 -7.60 13.45
CA ASP A 70 -16.20 -6.82 12.78
C ASP A 70 -16.55 -5.33 12.68
N VAL A 71 -17.82 -4.97 12.99
CA VAL A 71 -18.27 -3.58 12.98
C VAL A 71 -17.65 -2.83 14.14
N ARG A 72 -16.97 -1.73 13.84
CA ARG A 72 -16.34 -0.84 14.81
C ARG A 72 -16.92 0.57 14.76
N PRO A 73 -16.71 1.43 15.78
CA PRO A 73 -17.11 2.83 15.74
C PRO A 73 -16.51 3.55 14.53
N SER A 74 -17.30 4.40 13.88
CA SER A 74 -16.83 5.27 12.80
C SER A 74 -16.25 6.59 13.36
N TRP A 75 -15.41 7.23 12.57
CA TRP A 75 -14.90 8.60 12.85
C TRP A 75 -15.89 9.70 12.48
N GLU A 76 -17.03 9.35 11.91
CA GLU A 76 -18.04 10.33 11.47
C GLU A 76 -18.86 10.86 12.63
N ASP A 77 -19.45 9.96 13.41
CA ASP A 77 -20.28 10.24 14.57
C ASP A 77 -20.46 8.97 15.46
N ASP A 78 -21.08 9.12 16.62
CA ASP A 78 -21.29 8.05 17.59
C ASP A 78 -22.43 7.07 17.21
N LYS A 79 -23.09 7.28 16.06
CA LYS A 79 -24.26 6.49 15.60
C LYS A 79 -23.98 5.71 14.32
N THR A 80 -22.80 5.84 13.79
CA THR A 80 -22.34 5.16 12.58
C THR A 80 -21.32 4.10 12.95
N GLY A 81 -21.55 2.86 12.56
CA GLY A 81 -20.54 1.82 12.55
C GLY A 81 -19.83 1.78 11.19
N VAL A 82 -18.59 1.31 11.16
CA VAL A 82 -17.85 1.08 9.92
C VAL A 82 -17.32 -0.35 9.89
N VAL A 83 -17.33 -0.97 8.71
CA VAL A 83 -16.83 -2.32 8.50
C VAL A 83 -16.29 -2.48 7.08
N ILE A 84 -15.27 -3.32 6.91
CA ILE A 84 -14.80 -3.79 5.60
C ILE A 84 -15.40 -5.17 5.36
N GLY A 85 -16.06 -5.33 4.22
CA GLY A 85 -16.66 -6.61 3.84
C GLY A 85 -15.84 -7.39 2.81
N ASP A 86 -16.11 -8.68 2.76
CA ASP A 86 -15.57 -9.62 1.77
C ASP A 86 -16.43 -9.60 0.50
N ALA A 87 -15.76 -9.43 -0.64
CA ALA A 87 -16.39 -9.45 -1.95
C ALA A 87 -16.53 -10.88 -2.48
N ALA A 88 -17.75 -11.29 -2.81
CA ALA A 88 -18.04 -12.61 -3.38
C ALA A 88 -18.95 -12.51 -4.59
N PHE A 89 -18.68 -13.34 -5.60
CA PHE A 89 -19.53 -13.50 -6.77
C PHE A 89 -19.99 -14.94 -6.89
N HIS A 90 -21.31 -15.15 -6.91
CA HIS A 90 -21.91 -16.50 -6.85
C HIS A 90 -21.35 -17.36 -5.69
N GLY A 91 -21.15 -16.75 -4.52
CA GLY A 91 -20.64 -17.43 -3.32
C GLY A 91 -19.15 -17.79 -3.35
N GLN A 92 -18.42 -17.36 -4.37
CA GLN A 92 -16.96 -17.53 -4.45
C GLN A 92 -16.24 -16.18 -4.26
N PRO A 93 -15.06 -16.14 -3.65
CA PRO A 93 -14.26 -14.92 -3.54
C PRO A 93 -14.07 -14.28 -4.92
N LEU A 94 -14.28 -12.97 -5.01
CA LEU A 94 -14.14 -12.24 -6.27
C LEU A 94 -12.65 -12.02 -6.57
N ALA A 95 -12.12 -12.71 -7.58
CA ALA A 95 -10.69 -12.73 -7.92
C ALA A 95 -10.08 -11.35 -8.18
N HIS A 96 -10.87 -10.39 -8.66
CA HIS A 96 -10.44 -9.02 -8.93
C HIS A 96 -10.40 -8.12 -7.67
N ALA A 97 -11.01 -8.55 -6.57
CA ALA A 97 -11.08 -7.75 -5.34
C ALA A 97 -9.77 -7.80 -4.57
N PRO A 98 -9.11 -6.66 -4.28
CA PRO A 98 -7.79 -6.62 -3.63
C PRO A 98 -7.72 -7.35 -2.30
N ARG A 99 -8.78 -7.26 -1.48
CA ARG A 99 -8.84 -7.97 -0.21
C ARG A 99 -8.82 -9.50 -0.42
N CYS A 100 -9.50 -10.01 -1.46
CA CYS A 100 -9.45 -11.44 -1.83
C CYS A 100 -8.08 -11.86 -2.35
N VAL A 101 -7.36 -10.97 -3.09
CA VAL A 101 -5.98 -11.22 -3.53
C VAL A 101 -5.05 -11.37 -2.31
N LEU A 102 -5.19 -10.51 -1.30
CA LEU A 102 -4.43 -10.62 -0.06
C LEU A 102 -4.79 -11.89 0.73
N GLN A 103 -6.08 -12.20 0.86
CA GLN A 103 -6.54 -13.43 1.53
C GLN A 103 -5.95 -14.68 0.86
N LYS A 104 -5.88 -14.70 -0.48
CA LYS A 104 -5.20 -15.77 -1.23
C LYS A 104 -3.72 -15.86 -0.86
N ALA A 105 -2.99 -14.74 -0.81
CA ALA A 105 -1.57 -14.72 -0.46
C ALA A 105 -1.32 -15.24 0.97
N ILE A 106 -2.18 -14.86 1.91
CA ILE A 106 -2.16 -15.35 3.30
C ILE A 106 -2.41 -16.87 3.33
N ALA A 107 -3.45 -17.36 2.65
CA ALA A 107 -3.76 -18.79 2.59
C ALA A 107 -2.65 -19.60 1.92
N ASP A 108 -1.94 -19.03 0.95
CA ASP A 108 -0.80 -19.67 0.29
C ASP A 108 0.38 -19.85 1.27
N LEU A 109 0.63 -18.90 2.18
CA LEU A 109 1.62 -19.01 3.26
C LEU A 109 1.17 -19.99 4.35
N ASP A 110 -0.10 -19.92 4.75
CA ASP A 110 -0.68 -20.85 5.76
C ASP A 110 -0.55 -22.31 5.32
N ARG A 111 -0.70 -22.62 4.03
CA ARG A 111 -0.48 -23.97 3.49
C ARG A 111 0.97 -24.43 3.61
N LEU A 112 1.92 -23.52 3.70
CA LEU A 112 3.33 -23.83 4.01
C LEU A 112 3.61 -23.90 5.52
N GLY A 113 2.60 -23.62 6.37
CA GLY A 113 2.71 -23.64 7.83
C GLY A 113 3.15 -22.31 8.44
N TYR A 114 3.09 -21.21 7.71
CA TYR A 114 3.53 -19.88 8.15
C TYR A 114 2.36 -18.90 8.27
N GLN A 115 2.29 -18.20 9.38
CA GLN A 115 1.36 -17.08 9.59
C GLN A 115 2.11 -15.76 9.41
N ALA A 116 1.55 -14.88 8.59
CA ALA A 116 2.15 -13.58 8.31
C ALA A 116 1.66 -12.53 9.30
N GLU A 117 2.60 -11.89 9.99
CA GLU A 117 2.43 -10.65 10.76
C GLU A 117 2.98 -9.49 9.94
N VAL A 118 2.20 -8.41 9.87
CA VAL A 118 2.52 -7.24 9.05
C VAL A 118 2.39 -5.97 9.88
N GLY A 119 3.39 -5.09 9.80
CA GLY A 119 3.34 -3.70 10.24
C GLY A 119 3.47 -2.78 9.03
N ILE A 120 2.75 -1.67 9.02
CA ILE A 120 2.78 -0.72 7.90
C ILE A 120 3.13 0.66 8.40
N GLU A 121 4.16 1.24 7.77
CA GLU A 121 4.54 2.66 7.89
C GLU A 121 4.02 3.38 6.65
N LEU A 122 3.42 4.55 6.83
CA LEU A 122 2.75 5.28 5.76
C LEU A 122 3.12 6.75 5.81
N GLU A 123 3.62 7.28 4.70
CA GLU A 123 3.98 8.68 4.58
C GLU A 123 2.90 9.47 3.82
N ALA A 124 2.68 10.72 4.23
CA ALA A 124 1.69 11.60 3.63
C ALA A 124 2.09 13.06 3.70
N PHE A 125 1.74 13.82 2.66
CA PHE A 125 1.83 15.29 2.68
C PHE A 125 0.49 15.90 3.07
N VAL A 126 0.55 17.04 3.77
CA VAL A 126 -0.61 17.89 4.07
C VAL A 126 -0.51 19.15 3.20
N LEU A 127 -1.60 19.49 2.53
CA LEU A 127 -1.71 20.64 1.64
C LEU A 127 -2.84 21.56 2.11
N GLN A 128 -2.70 22.85 1.79
CA GLN A 128 -3.71 23.86 2.01
C GLN A 128 -4.17 24.48 0.68
N PRO A 129 -5.36 25.09 0.61
CA PRO A 129 -5.80 25.80 -0.58
C PRO A 129 -4.82 26.91 -0.97
N ASP A 130 -4.53 27.06 -2.27
CA ASP A 130 -3.65 28.10 -2.82
C ASP A 130 -4.35 29.45 -3.07
N GLY A 131 -5.65 29.53 -2.79
CA GLY A 131 -6.49 30.71 -3.07
C GLY A 131 -6.83 30.91 -4.55
N LYS A 132 -6.38 30.01 -5.46
CA LYS A 132 -6.63 30.07 -6.91
C LYS A 132 -7.41 28.86 -7.42
N GLY A 133 -7.93 28.04 -6.51
CA GLY A 133 -8.68 26.82 -6.82
C GLY A 133 -7.82 25.55 -6.87
N GLY A 134 -6.55 25.63 -6.53
CA GLY A 134 -5.61 24.53 -6.40
C GLY A 134 -5.14 24.32 -4.95
N TRP A 135 -4.05 23.57 -4.82
CA TRP A 135 -3.44 23.19 -3.56
C TRP A 135 -1.95 23.53 -3.53
N THR A 136 -1.46 23.95 -2.36
CA THR A 136 -0.04 24.21 -2.10
C THR A 136 0.37 23.54 -0.79
N GLU A 137 1.67 23.55 -0.50
CA GLU A 137 2.19 23.04 0.78
C GLU A 137 1.49 23.71 1.97
N TRP A 138 1.20 22.91 3.00
CA TRP A 138 0.70 23.47 4.25
C TRP A 138 1.79 24.31 4.91
N ASP A 139 1.43 25.53 5.37
CA ASP A 139 2.38 26.46 5.94
C ASP A 139 2.83 25.99 7.35
N THR A 140 4.02 25.42 7.41
CA THR A 140 4.67 24.93 8.63
C THR A 140 6.13 25.41 8.67
N PRO A 141 6.39 26.73 8.80
CA PRO A 141 7.72 27.31 8.59
C PRO A 141 8.76 26.89 9.65
N GLY A 142 8.31 26.41 10.80
CA GLY A 142 9.18 25.87 11.87
C GLY A 142 9.31 24.37 11.89
N ALA A 143 8.72 23.68 10.92
CA ALA A 143 8.74 22.22 10.89
C ALA A 143 10.11 21.68 10.48
N TYR A 144 10.50 20.56 11.09
CA TYR A 144 11.77 19.88 10.84
C TYR A 144 11.59 18.35 11.01
N VAL A 145 12.49 17.58 10.44
CA VAL A 145 12.48 16.12 10.59
C VAL A 145 12.46 15.74 12.09
N TYR A 146 11.58 14.79 12.45
CA TYR A 146 11.33 14.39 13.84
C TYR A 146 10.85 15.54 14.76
N GLY A 147 10.37 16.63 14.18
CA GLY A 147 9.74 17.71 14.94
C GLY A 147 8.37 17.31 15.49
N THR A 148 7.96 17.97 16.56
CA THR A 148 6.66 17.75 17.24
C THR A 148 6.03 19.08 17.67
N GLY A 149 4.75 19.04 18.00
CA GLY A 149 4.01 20.19 18.51
C GLY A 149 3.60 21.18 17.41
N LEU A 150 3.29 22.41 17.82
CA LEU A 150 2.66 23.41 16.96
C LEU A 150 3.50 23.85 15.75
N ALA A 151 4.82 23.69 15.81
CA ALA A 151 5.69 24.02 14.68
C ALA A 151 5.46 23.13 13.46
N VAL A 152 5.09 21.85 13.69
CA VAL A 152 4.86 20.86 12.62
C VAL A 152 3.38 20.60 12.39
N ASP A 153 2.53 20.83 13.41
CA ASP A 153 1.08 20.56 13.38
C ASP A 153 0.27 21.75 13.95
N PRO A 154 0.28 22.92 13.28
CA PRO A 154 -0.37 24.13 13.81
C PRO A 154 -1.89 24.02 13.91
N ALA A 155 -2.52 23.10 13.17
CA ALA A 155 -3.98 22.87 13.22
C ALA A 155 -4.40 21.71 14.14
N GLY A 156 -3.45 21.04 14.82
CA GLY A 156 -3.73 19.87 15.65
C GLY A 156 -4.33 18.70 14.87
N LEU A 157 -3.92 18.50 13.62
CA LEU A 157 -4.42 17.42 12.77
C LEU A 157 -3.88 16.07 13.25
N MET A 158 -2.59 15.99 13.59
CA MET A 158 -1.97 14.74 14.04
C MET A 158 -2.51 14.30 15.40
N ASP A 159 -2.71 15.23 16.32
CA ASP A 159 -3.34 14.96 17.63
C ASP A 159 -4.77 14.44 17.46
N GLU A 160 -5.56 15.05 16.57
CA GLU A 160 -6.91 14.59 16.27
C GLU A 160 -6.90 13.20 15.59
N LEU A 161 -5.96 12.93 14.66
CA LEU A 161 -5.81 11.63 14.04
C LEU A 161 -5.55 10.54 15.08
N MET A 162 -4.64 10.75 16.02
CA MET A 162 -4.34 9.80 17.10
C MET A 162 -5.56 9.56 17.99
N THR A 163 -6.22 10.63 18.42
CA THR A 163 -7.41 10.56 19.30
C THR A 163 -8.57 9.82 18.63
N VAL A 164 -8.84 10.13 17.36
CA VAL A 164 -9.95 9.52 16.63
C VAL A 164 -9.63 8.08 16.22
N ALA A 165 -8.36 7.79 15.88
CA ALA A 165 -7.92 6.43 15.58
C ALA A 165 -8.11 5.50 16.77
N ASP A 166 -7.73 5.92 17.99
CA ASP A 166 -7.95 5.16 19.22
C ASP A 166 -9.44 4.83 19.42
N ARG A 167 -10.32 5.84 19.30
CA ARG A 167 -11.77 5.65 19.39
C ARG A 167 -12.33 4.65 18.37
N CYS A 168 -11.74 4.59 17.17
CA CYS A 168 -12.13 3.69 16.10
C CYS A 168 -11.44 2.31 16.17
N GLY A 169 -10.59 2.07 17.18
CA GLY A 169 -9.80 0.85 17.32
C GLY A 169 -8.74 0.68 16.22
N LEU A 170 -8.18 1.80 15.73
CA LEU A 170 -7.06 1.81 14.77
C LEU A 170 -5.76 2.06 15.55
N PRO A 171 -4.88 1.07 15.70
CA PRO A 171 -3.76 1.13 16.64
C PRO A 171 -2.58 1.92 16.05
N ILE A 172 -2.55 3.23 16.23
CA ILE A 172 -1.37 4.05 15.89
C ILE A 172 -0.26 3.76 16.90
N GLU A 173 0.93 3.47 16.41
CA GLU A 173 2.14 3.27 17.21
C GLU A 173 2.94 4.57 17.34
N SER A 174 3.13 5.29 16.21
CA SER A 174 3.84 6.56 16.19
C SER A 174 3.37 7.48 15.07
N VAL A 175 3.58 8.78 15.29
CA VAL A 175 3.44 9.84 14.28
C VAL A 175 4.63 10.77 14.43
N ASN A 176 5.31 11.07 13.33
CA ASN A 176 6.40 12.04 13.31
C ASN A 176 6.37 12.88 12.02
N SER A 177 6.98 14.06 12.06
CA SER A 177 7.24 14.79 10.82
C SER A 177 8.44 14.19 10.10
N GLU A 178 8.33 14.11 8.78
CA GLU A 178 9.36 13.60 7.89
C GLU A 178 10.40 14.66 7.50
N TYR A 179 11.36 14.26 6.64
CA TYR A 179 12.47 15.12 6.20
C TYR A 179 11.96 16.36 5.46
N ASP A 180 11.03 16.18 4.54
CA ASP A 180 10.39 17.28 3.80
C ASP A 180 9.06 17.64 4.43
N THR A 181 8.99 18.83 5.01
CA THR A 181 7.73 19.36 5.54
C THR A 181 6.86 19.94 4.42
N PRO A 182 5.55 19.84 4.50
CA PRO A 182 4.70 19.28 5.56
C PRO A 182 4.38 17.78 5.33
N GLN A 183 5.38 16.94 5.44
CA GLN A 183 5.24 15.48 5.33
C GLN A 183 5.25 14.84 6.72
N PHE A 184 4.42 13.82 6.90
CA PHE A 184 4.31 13.04 8.13
C PHE A 184 4.45 11.56 7.82
N GLU A 185 5.09 10.83 8.74
CA GLU A 185 5.07 9.38 8.81
C GLU A 185 4.11 8.94 9.91
N LEU A 186 3.32 7.93 9.61
CA LEU A 186 2.29 7.37 10.47
C LEU A 186 2.47 5.85 10.50
N THR A 187 2.84 5.33 11.66
CA THR A 187 3.07 3.89 11.86
C THR A 187 1.90 3.30 12.63
N LEU A 188 1.32 2.23 12.11
CA LEU A 188 0.33 1.41 12.81
C LEU A 188 0.99 0.15 13.36
N SER A 189 0.58 -0.28 14.56
CA SER A 189 1.07 -1.49 15.20
C SER A 189 0.86 -2.71 14.32
N HIS A 190 1.83 -3.62 14.32
CA HIS A 190 1.75 -4.87 13.58
C HIS A 190 0.59 -5.74 14.06
N ASN A 191 0.03 -6.50 13.15
CA ASN A 191 -1.08 -7.41 13.36
C ASN A 191 -1.01 -8.57 12.35
N PRO A 192 -1.82 -9.63 12.50
CA PRO A 192 -2.05 -10.58 11.41
C PRO A 192 -2.36 -9.85 10.10
N ALA A 193 -1.75 -10.28 9.02
CA ALA A 193 -1.63 -9.49 7.78
C ALA A 193 -2.94 -8.88 7.28
N LEU A 194 -4.06 -9.61 7.32
CA LEU A 194 -5.34 -9.07 6.85
C LEU A 194 -5.83 -7.91 7.75
N LEU A 195 -5.75 -8.09 9.07
CA LEU A 195 -6.16 -7.06 10.03
C LEU A 195 -5.28 -5.81 9.95
N ALA A 196 -3.96 -5.98 9.79
CA ALA A 196 -3.03 -4.87 9.61
C ALA A 196 -3.40 -4.02 8.38
N VAL A 197 -3.72 -4.69 7.26
CA VAL A 197 -4.09 -4.00 6.01
C VAL A 197 -5.49 -3.39 6.08
N ASP A 198 -6.45 -4.05 6.72
CA ASP A 198 -7.76 -3.47 6.98
C ASP A 198 -7.65 -2.19 7.83
N ASN A 199 -6.78 -2.20 8.86
CA ASN A 199 -6.54 -1.03 9.71
C ASN A 199 -5.93 0.14 8.90
N ILE A 200 -4.90 -0.13 8.08
CA ILE A 200 -4.28 0.95 7.28
C ILE A 200 -5.22 1.50 6.21
N PHE A 201 -6.07 0.67 5.62
CA PHE A 201 -7.08 1.10 4.65
C PHE A 201 -8.10 2.05 5.27
N LEU A 202 -8.66 1.68 6.43
CA LEU A 202 -9.57 2.56 7.18
C LEU A 202 -8.87 3.83 7.66
N PHE A 203 -7.63 3.71 8.12
CA PHE A 203 -6.83 4.84 8.55
C PHE A 203 -6.59 5.86 7.42
N LYS A 204 -6.21 5.39 6.22
CA LYS A 204 -6.04 6.27 5.04
C LYS A 204 -7.31 7.06 4.72
N LEU A 205 -8.47 6.41 4.81
CA LEU A 205 -9.76 7.05 4.56
C LEU A 205 -10.08 8.08 5.66
N MET A 206 -9.97 7.66 6.93
CA MET A 206 -10.19 8.53 8.09
C MET A 206 -9.30 9.78 8.06
N ALA A 207 -8.01 9.61 7.84
CA ALA A 207 -7.05 10.70 7.83
C ALA A 207 -7.38 11.78 6.78
N ARG A 208 -7.76 11.34 5.57
CA ARG A 208 -8.19 12.25 4.51
C ARG A 208 -9.48 12.99 4.85
N GLU A 209 -10.45 12.29 5.44
CA GLU A 209 -11.74 12.90 5.81
C GLU A 209 -11.59 13.89 6.98
N LEU A 210 -10.73 13.61 7.97
CA LEU A 210 -10.44 14.52 9.06
C LEU A 210 -9.67 15.77 8.58
N ALA A 211 -8.68 15.61 7.73
CA ALA A 211 -7.99 16.74 7.09
C ALA A 211 -8.98 17.63 6.32
N ALA A 212 -9.88 17.01 5.53
CA ALA A 212 -10.91 17.76 4.79
C ALA A 212 -11.86 18.55 5.70
N LYS A 213 -12.22 18.04 6.89
CA LYS A 213 -13.01 18.79 7.88
C LYS A 213 -12.29 20.05 8.38
N LYS A 214 -10.96 20.07 8.33
CA LYS A 214 -10.13 21.24 8.68
C LYS A 214 -9.83 22.14 7.46
N GLY A 215 -10.40 21.87 6.28
CA GLY A 215 -10.10 22.59 5.04
C GLY A 215 -8.72 22.28 4.45
N LEU A 216 -8.10 21.19 4.89
CA LEU A 216 -6.81 20.70 4.42
C LEU A 216 -6.99 19.49 3.48
N LEU A 217 -5.97 19.19 2.69
CA LEU A 217 -5.88 17.97 1.89
C LEU A 217 -4.70 17.13 2.37
N LEU A 218 -4.97 15.96 2.94
CA LEU A 218 -3.95 14.96 3.21
C LEU A 218 -3.85 14.03 2.01
N THR A 219 -2.64 13.90 1.44
CA THR A 219 -2.41 13.10 0.25
C THR A 219 -1.33 12.04 0.46
N PHE A 220 -1.61 10.84 -0.02
CA PHE A 220 -0.67 9.73 -0.10
C PHE A 220 -0.05 9.59 -1.50
N MET A 221 -0.14 10.61 -2.33
CA MET A 221 0.51 10.64 -3.64
C MET A 221 2.02 10.50 -3.48
N GLY A 222 2.65 9.60 -4.25
CA GLY A 222 4.06 9.26 -4.08
C GLY A 222 5.03 10.41 -4.28
N LYS A 223 4.73 11.34 -5.21
CA LYS A 223 5.58 12.51 -5.50
C LYS A 223 4.69 13.72 -5.80
N PRO A 224 4.11 14.38 -4.77
CA PRO A 224 3.23 15.52 -4.99
C PRO A 224 3.99 16.78 -5.42
N PHE A 225 5.25 16.94 -5.02
CA PHE A 225 6.11 18.07 -5.35
C PHE A 225 7.41 17.60 -5.99
N ALA A 226 7.85 18.28 -7.06
CA ALA A 226 9.02 17.88 -7.84
C ALA A 226 10.34 17.97 -7.05
N ASP A 227 10.45 18.96 -6.20
CA ASP A 227 11.62 19.35 -5.42
C ASP A 227 11.61 18.86 -3.95
N ARG A 228 10.63 18.08 -3.58
CA ARG A 228 10.49 17.47 -2.23
C ARG A 228 10.71 15.97 -2.27
N GLY A 229 10.83 15.35 -1.11
CA GLY A 229 10.79 13.90 -0.95
C GLY A 229 9.51 13.27 -1.51
N GLY A 230 9.45 11.97 -1.54
CA GLY A 230 8.26 11.23 -1.95
C GLY A 230 7.64 10.51 -0.75
N SER A 231 6.37 10.13 -0.86
CA SER A 231 5.66 9.36 0.15
C SER A 231 5.70 7.87 -0.15
N GLY A 232 6.23 7.10 0.80
CA GLY A 232 6.28 5.65 0.77
C GLY A 232 5.16 4.97 1.56
N LEU A 233 5.06 3.67 1.37
CA LEU A 233 4.32 2.72 2.18
C LEU A 233 5.25 1.54 2.45
N HIS A 234 5.81 1.44 3.65
CA HIS A 234 6.74 0.38 3.98
C HIS A 234 5.98 -0.80 4.59
N VAL A 235 6.26 -2.01 4.08
CA VAL A 235 5.65 -3.24 4.56
C VAL A 235 6.68 -4.01 5.38
N ASN A 236 6.49 -4.03 6.70
CA ASN A 236 7.26 -4.85 7.62
C ASN A 236 6.62 -6.24 7.69
N LEU A 237 7.38 -7.29 7.37
CA LEU A 237 6.93 -8.67 7.37
C LEU A 237 7.69 -9.49 8.39
N SER A 238 6.98 -10.21 9.24
CA SER A 238 7.49 -11.37 9.96
C SER A 238 6.61 -12.58 9.74
N LEU A 239 7.20 -13.78 9.87
CA LEU A 239 6.51 -15.05 9.75
C LEU A 239 6.59 -15.79 11.09
N GLN A 240 5.46 -16.30 11.54
CA GLN A 240 5.37 -17.05 12.80
C GLN A 240 4.68 -18.41 12.59
N ASN A 241 4.86 -19.29 13.57
CA ASN A 241 4.08 -20.52 13.61
C ASN A 241 2.72 -20.30 14.30
N LYS A 242 1.88 -21.35 14.33
CA LYS A 242 0.55 -21.31 14.99
C LYS A 242 0.57 -20.98 16.48
N GLN A 243 1.73 -21.07 17.13
CA GLN A 243 1.93 -20.73 18.55
C GLN A 243 2.43 -19.29 18.74
N GLY A 244 2.50 -18.48 17.66
CA GLY A 244 2.96 -17.09 17.71
C GLY A 244 4.47 -16.92 17.84
N LYS A 245 5.26 -17.99 17.67
CA LYS A 245 6.72 -17.89 17.68
C LYS A 245 7.22 -17.36 16.35
N ASN A 246 8.02 -16.31 16.37
CA ASN A 246 8.69 -15.79 15.19
C ASN A 246 9.70 -16.79 14.62
N LEU A 247 9.54 -17.16 13.36
CA LEU A 247 10.38 -18.14 12.66
C LEU A 247 11.49 -17.50 11.83
N MET A 248 11.51 -16.18 11.70
CA MET A 248 12.57 -15.46 10.98
C MET A 248 13.84 -15.29 11.81
N HIS A 249 13.76 -15.54 13.12
CA HIS A 249 14.90 -15.51 14.04
C HIS A 249 15.54 -16.89 14.21
N ASP A 250 16.88 -16.93 14.15
CA ASP A 250 17.70 -18.06 14.58
C ASP A 250 18.79 -17.58 15.56
N PRO A 251 18.68 -17.91 16.86
CA PRO A 251 19.66 -17.49 17.87
C PRO A 251 21.05 -18.11 17.65
N LYS A 252 21.20 -19.14 16.82
CA LYS A 252 22.49 -19.76 16.49
C LYS A 252 23.16 -19.10 15.28
N ALA A 253 22.43 -18.36 14.47
CA ALA A 253 23.00 -17.61 13.36
C ALA A 253 23.73 -16.37 13.87
N LYS A 254 24.92 -16.08 13.31
CA LYS A 254 25.77 -14.94 13.73
C LYS A 254 25.02 -13.59 13.68
N ASP A 255 24.12 -13.42 12.73
CA ASP A 255 23.33 -12.22 12.49
C ASP A 255 21.87 -12.34 12.99
N GLY A 256 21.53 -13.49 13.60
CA GLY A 256 20.20 -13.76 14.12
C GLY A 256 19.12 -14.08 13.10
N LEU A 257 19.45 -14.17 11.79
CA LEU A 257 18.49 -14.50 10.74
C LEU A 257 18.42 -16.00 10.46
N SER A 258 17.19 -16.53 10.43
CA SER A 258 16.95 -17.91 10.03
C SER A 258 17.11 -18.10 8.50
N ALA A 259 17.19 -19.36 8.06
CA ALA A 259 17.12 -19.71 6.65
C ALA A 259 15.80 -19.22 6.01
N LEU A 260 14.69 -19.25 6.75
CA LEU A 260 13.39 -18.74 6.30
C LEU A 260 13.44 -17.24 6.00
N ALA A 261 14.02 -16.43 6.89
CA ALA A 261 14.18 -14.98 6.65
C ALA A 261 15.00 -14.70 5.37
N ARG A 262 16.09 -15.44 5.18
CA ARG A 262 16.93 -15.33 3.99
C ARG A 262 16.20 -15.70 2.72
N GLN A 263 15.36 -16.74 2.75
CA GLN A 263 14.53 -17.14 1.62
C GLN A 263 13.49 -16.07 1.29
N CYS A 264 12.86 -15.45 2.29
CA CYS A 264 11.96 -14.30 2.08
C CYS A 264 12.69 -13.15 1.38
N ILE A 265 13.87 -12.75 1.88
CA ILE A 265 14.70 -11.70 1.27
C ILE A 265 15.04 -12.05 -0.17
N ALA A 266 15.46 -13.30 -0.43
CA ALA A 266 15.82 -13.75 -1.76
C ALA A 266 14.63 -13.69 -2.73
N GLY A 267 13.43 -14.09 -2.30
CA GLY A 267 12.22 -13.95 -3.11
C GLY A 267 11.88 -12.50 -3.45
N LEU A 268 11.96 -11.61 -2.46
CA LEU A 268 11.74 -10.16 -2.68
C LEU A 268 12.75 -9.54 -3.64
N VAL A 269 14.04 -9.93 -3.57
CA VAL A 269 15.07 -9.48 -4.52
C VAL A 269 14.83 -10.04 -5.91
N THR A 270 14.47 -11.32 -6.02
CA THR A 270 14.26 -12.01 -7.30
C THR A 270 13.10 -11.39 -8.08
N HIS A 271 11.99 -11.12 -7.41
CA HIS A 271 10.77 -10.57 -8.02
C HIS A 271 10.69 -9.04 -7.99
N HIS A 272 11.77 -8.34 -7.57
CA HIS A 272 11.81 -6.88 -7.39
C HIS A 272 11.28 -6.13 -8.62
N VAL A 273 11.75 -6.49 -9.81
CA VAL A 273 11.39 -5.77 -11.04
C VAL A 273 9.91 -6.01 -11.38
N GLY A 274 9.46 -7.27 -11.35
CA GLY A 274 8.07 -7.64 -11.66
C GLY A 274 7.06 -7.08 -10.66
N MET A 275 7.38 -7.07 -9.36
CA MET A 275 6.45 -6.56 -8.34
C MET A 275 6.34 -5.03 -8.35
N SER A 276 7.24 -4.32 -9.02
CA SER A 276 7.24 -2.85 -9.05
C SER A 276 5.94 -2.25 -9.61
N ALA A 277 5.31 -2.87 -10.59
CA ALA A 277 4.02 -2.42 -11.13
C ALA A 277 2.91 -2.38 -10.07
N ILE A 278 2.93 -3.34 -9.13
CA ILE A 278 1.95 -3.43 -8.04
C ILE A 278 2.30 -2.47 -6.90
N CYS A 279 3.60 -2.37 -6.56
CA CYS A 279 4.09 -1.53 -5.46
C CYS A 279 4.12 -0.04 -5.84
N ALA A 280 4.28 0.28 -7.12
CA ALA A 280 4.35 1.65 -7.66
C ALA A 280 3.32 1.83 -8.82
N PRO A 281 1.99 1.75 -8.53
CA PRO A 281 0.97 1.52 -9.54
C PRO A 281 0.50 2.78 -10.28
N THR A 282 1.23 3.88 -10.23
CA THR A 282 0.86 5.13 -10.90
C THR A 282 2.02 5.70 -11.70
N VAL A 283 1.71 6.49 -12.73
CA VAL A 283 2.76 7.20 -13.51
C VAL A 283 3.59 8.14 -12.61
N ASN A 284 2.99 8.62 -11.53
CA ASN A 284 3.64 9.52 -10.57
C ASN A 284 4.66 8.78 -9.68
N ALA A 285 4.42 7.52 -9.33
CA ALA A 285 5.27 6.73 -8.43
C ALA A 285 6.72 6.62 -8.92
N TYR A 286 6.94 6.56 -10.24
CA TYR A 286 8.27 6.48 -10.85
C TYR A 286 9.06 7.80 -10.81
N LYS A 287 8.44 8.89 -10.36
CA LYS A 287 9.13 10.14 -10.02
C LYS A 287 9.74 10.09 -8.62
N ARG A 288 9.23 9.23 -7.73
CA ARG A 288 9.79 8.92 -6.41
C ARG A 288 10.92 7.89 -6.53
N LEU A 289 10.73 6.82 -7.32
CA LEU A 289 11.67 5.72 -7.47
C LEU A 289 12.80 6.11 -8.43
N ARG A 290 13.85 6.71 -7.89
CA ARG A 290 15.03 7.18 -8.62
C ARG A 290 16.31 6.80 -7.88
N PRO A 291 17.45 6.70 -8.58
CA PRO A 291 18.76 6.59 -7.92
C PRO A 291 18.97 7.73 -6.90
N ALA A 292 19.77 7.47 -5.87
CA ALA A 292 20.10 8.41 -4.81
C ALA A 292 18.89 8.94 -4.01
N GLN A 293 17.76 8.23 -4.05
CA GLN A 293 16.62 8.43 -3.17
C GLN A 293 16.50 7.25 -2.20
N LEU A 294 16.03 7.50 -0.98
CA LEU A 294 15.82 6.45 0.04
C LEU A 294 14.50 5.69 -0.18
N ALA A 295 14.19 5.37 -1.43
CA ALA A 295 12.86 4.96 -1.87
C ALA A 295 12.74 3.53 -2.43
N GLY A 296 13.75 2.68 -2.26
CA GLY A 296 13.67 1.30 -2.71
C GLY A 296 13.81 1.12 -4.23
N TYR A 297 14.78 1.82 -4.83
CA TYR A 297 15.05 1.76 -6.27
C TYR A 297 15.79 0.49 -6.71
N TRP A 298 16.82 0.06 -5.93
CA TRP A 298 17.70 -1.05 -6.27
C TRP A 298 17.20 -2.41 -5.77
N ALA A 299 17.40 -3.46 -6.53
CA ALA A 299 17.10 -4.85 -6.11
C ALA A 299 18.16 -5.35 -5.11
N ASN A 300 18.17 -4.79 -3.90
CA ASN A 300 19.16 -5.07 -2.87
C ASN A 300 18.52 -5.19 -1.47
N TRP A 301 19.33 -5.62 -0.53
CA TRP A 301 18.94 -5.70 0.87
C TRP A 301 20.13 -5.38 1.79
N GLY A 302 19.87 -4.98 3.02
CA GLY A 302 20.93 -4.68 3.97
C GLY A 302 20.48 -4.70 5.44
N TYR A 303 21.44 -4.80 6.35
CA TYR A 303 21.23 -4.72 7.80
C TYR A 303 21.12 -3.26 8.20
N ASP A 304 19.95 -2.92 8.77
CA ASP A 304 19.60 -1.56 9.23
C ASP A 304 19.95 -0.45 8.22
N HIS A 305 19.83 -0.77 6.94
CA HIS A 305 20.29 0.08 5.83
C HIS A 305 19.09 0.74 5.11
N ARG A 306 18.85 2.03 5.39
CA ARG A 306 17.70 2.78 4.83
C ARG A 306 17.80 3.04 3.32
N GLY A 307 18.97 2.95 2.72
CA GLY A 307 19.19 3.03 1.26
C GLY A 307 18.84 1.74 0.51
N ALA A 308 18.70 0.61 1.21
CA ALA A 308 18.34 -0.65 0.58
C ALA A 308 16.80 -0.79 0.46
N THR A 309 16.35 -1.46 -0.60
CA THR A 309 14.92 -1.76 -0.81
C THR A 309 14.37 -2.69 0.27
N ILE A 310 15.18 -3.67 0.68
CA ILE A 310 14.80 -4.60 1.74
C ILE A 310 15.74 -4.33 2.92
N ARG A 311 15.20 -3.71 3.95
CA ARG A 311 15.93 -3.45 5.19
C ARG A 311 15.62 -4.56 6.20
N VAL A 312 16.64 -5.04 6.87
CA VAL A 312 16.50 -5.90 8.04
C VAL A 312 16.83 -5.07 9.28
N PRO A 313 15.83 -4.57 10.02
CA PRO A 313 16.06 -3.76 11.21
C PRO A 313 16.95 -4.48 12.22
N HIS A 314 17.55 -3.73 13.17
CA HIS A 314 18.53 -4.31 14.11
C HIS A 314 17.93 -5.23 15.17
N GLU A 315 16.63 -5.10 15.44
CA GLU A 315 15.91 -5.92 16.42
C GLU A 315 15.88 -7.39 16.01
N ARG A 316 15.99 -8.27 17.01
CA ARG A 316 15.98 -9.73 16.84
C ARG A 316 14.99 -10.38 17.80
N GLY A 317 14.93 -11.71 17.79
CA GLY A 317 13.95 -12.48 18.57
C GLY A 317 12.55 -12.38 18.00
N GLN A 318 11.56 -12.08 18.81
CA GLN A 318 10.17 -11.88 18.37
C GLN A 318 10.01 -10.68 17.44
N ALA A 319 10.90 -9.69 17.52
CA ALA A 319 10.86 -8.49 16.69
C ALA A 319 11.61 -8.64 15.34
N THR A 320 12.17 -9.83 15.03
CA THR A 320 12.87 -10.07 13.76
C THR A 320 11.91 -9.96 12.59
N ARG A 321 12.20 -9.04 11.66
CA ARG A 321 11.38 -8.76 10.50
C ARG A 321 12.21 -8.33 9.30
N VAL A 322 11.60 -8.30 8.14
CA VAL A 322 12.12 -7.64 6.93
C VAL A 322 11.17 -6.51 6.56
N GLU A 323 11.71 -5.36 6.25
CA GLU A 323 10.99 -4.17 5.81
C GLU A 323 11.18 -4.00 4.30
N HIS A 324 10.08 -4.02 3.54
CA HIS A 324 10.09 -3.75 2.11
C HIS A 324 9.68 -2.30 1.85
N ARG A 325 10.56 -1.52 1.21
CA ARG A 325 10.50 -0.05 1.13
C ARG A 325 10.08 0.52 -0.23
N MET A 326 9.91 -0.33 -1.26
CA MET A 326 9.57 0.12 -2.60
C MET A 326 8.21 0.76 -2.72
N SER A 327 7.21 0.25 -1.97
CA SER A 327 5.82 0.63 -2.22
C SER A 327 5.59 2.14 -2.06
N ASP A 328 4.84 2.67 -3.00
CA ASP A 328 4.45 4.07 -3.07
C ASP A 328 3.25 4.33 -2.14
N GLY A 329 3.16 5.50 -1.54
CA GLY A 329 2.04 5.86 -0.66
C GLY A 329 0.67 5.76 -1.32
N ALA A 330 0.60 5.91 -2.65
CA ALA A 330 -0.63 5.74 -3.43
C ALA A 330 -0.97 4.27 -3.75
N ALA A 331 -0.06 3.33 -3.45
CA ALA A 331 -0.33 1.92 -3.69
C ALA A 331 -1.57 1.44 -2.91
N ASN A 332 -2.27 0.49 -3.51
CA ASN A 332 -3.33 -0.22 -2.81
C ASN A 332 -2.70 -1.10 -1.72
N PRO A 333 -2.97 -0.88 -0.43
CA PRO A 333 -2.29 -1.58 0.66
C PRO A 333 -2.52 -3.11 0.63
N TYR A 334 -3.66 -3.57 0.13
CA TYR A 334 -3.94 -5.00 -0.03
C TYR A 334 -3.06 -5.62 -1.12
N LEU A 335 -2.93 -4.94 -2.25
CA LEU A 335 -2.17 -5.45 -3.39
C LEU A 335 -0.66 -5.44 -3.14
N CYS A 336 -0.12 -4.34 -2.59
CA CYS A 336 1.31 -4.27 -2.30
C CYS A 336 1.70 -5.25 -1.18
N THR A 337 0.88 -5.42 -0.15
CA THR A 337 1.12 -6.45 0.88
C THR A 337 1.03 -7.85 0.27
N ALA A 338 0.02 -8.14 -0.56
CA ALA A 338 -0.08 -9.43 -1.26
C ALA A 338 1.17 -9.70 -2.12
N ALA A 339 1.68 -8.69 -2.82
CA ALA A 339 2.91 -8.78 -3.62
C ALA A 339 4.12 -9.16 -2.75
N VAL A 340 4.28 -8.49 -1.60
CA VAL A 340 5.37 -8.80 -0.64
C VAL A 340 5.23 -10.23 -0.10
N LEU A 341 4.03 -10.66 0.30
CA LEU A 341 3.79 -12.01 0.80
C LEU A 341 4.05 -13.07 -0.28
N GLN A 342 3.59 -12.85 -1.52
CA GLN A 342 3.79 -13.79 -2.61
C GLN A 342 5.25 -13.89 -3.04
N ALA A 343 5.97 -12.78 -3.17
CA ALA A 343 7.40 -12.80 -3.47
C ALA A 343 8.20 -13.55 -2.38
N ALA A 344 7.94 -13.27 -1.10
CA ALA A 344 8.55 -13.98 0.02
C ALA A 344 8.22 -15.49 -0.04
N ARG A 345 6.96 -15.87 -0.29
CA ARG A 345 6.52 -17.26 -0.44
C ARG A 345 7.24 -17.98 -1.59
N LEU A 346 7.40 -17.32 -2.73
CA LEU A 346 8.12 -17.89 -3.87
C LEU A 346 9.59 -18.14 -3.51
N GLY A 347 10.22 -17.23 -2.78
CA GLY A 347 11.57 -17.43 -2.26
C GLY A 347 11.68 -18.64 -1.32
N ILE A 348 10.69 -18.84 -0.45
CA ILE A 348 10.61 -20.00 0.45
C ILE A 348 10.42 -21.29 -0.37
N LYS A 349 9.48 -21.33 -1.29
CA LYS A 349 9.18 -22.49 -2.15
C LYS A 349 10.38 -22.89 -2.99
N GLY A 350 11.08 -21.90 -3.57
CA GLY A 350 12.31 -22.10 -4.36
C GLY A 350 13.55 -22.36 -3.53
N LYS A 351 13.49 -22.23 -2.18
CA LYS A 351 14.65 -22.31 -1.27
C LYS A 351 15.77 -21.37 -1.74
N LEU A 352 15.42 -20.18 -2.16
CA LEU A 352 16.33 -19.22 -2.75
C LEU A 352 17.34 -18.71 -1.72
N THR A 353 18.51 -18.29 -2.20
CA THR A 353 19.55 -17.65 -1.38
C THR A 353 19.69 -16.19 -1.83
N PRO A 354 19.63 -15.21 -0.90
CA PRO A 354 19.80 -13.82 -1.28
C PRO A 354 21.24 -13.52 -1.71
N PRO A 355 21.47 -12.48 -2.51
CA PRO A 355 22.82 -11.94 -2.75
C PRO A 355 23.46 -11.47 -1.44
N ALA A 356 24.73 -11.05 -1.49
CA ALA A 356 25.38 -10.40 -0.35
C ALA A 356 24.57 -9.16 0.09
N PRO A 357 24.52 -8.86 1.40
CA PRO A 357 23.86 -7.65 1.86
C PRO A 357 24.65 -6.42 1.43
N GLU A 358 23.93 -5.34 1.15
CA GLU A 358 24.51 -4.03 0.93
C GLU A 358 25.18 -3.54 2.23
N ALA A 359 26.41 -3.07 2.12
CA ALA A 359 27.21 -2.61 3.26
C ALA A 359 27.78 -1.20 3.05
N GLN A 360 27.63 -0.66 1.86
CA GLN A 360 28.13 0.66 1.48
C GLN A 360 26.98 1.67 1.40
N ASP A 361 27.33 2.92 1.17
CA ASP A 361 26.34 3.98 0.92
C ASP A 361 25.63 3.74 -0.43
N CYS A 362 24.39 3.28 -0.37
CA CYS A 362 23.57 3.03 -1.56
C CYS A 362 23.19 4.32 -2.33
N LEU A 363 23.48 5.49 -1.82
CA LEU A 363 23.27 6.75 -2.57
C LEU A 363 24.34 6.94 -3.64
N GLU A 364 25.56 6.51 -3.36
CA GLU A 364 26.71 6.64 -4.26
C GLU A 364 27.14 5.28 -4.85
N HIS A 365 27.04 4.20 -4.07
CA HIS A 365 27.55 2.88 -4.43
C HIS A 365 26.48 1.80 -4.14
N GLN A 366 26.19 0.98 -5.12
CA GLN A 366 25.29 -0.17 -4.99
C GLN A 366 25.95 -1.45 -5.48
N SER A 367 25.60 -2.57 -4.85
CA SER A 367 26.13 -3.89 -5.20
C SER A 367 25.45 -4.54 -6.42
N THR A 368 24.39 -3.93 -6.95
CA THR A 368 23.57 -4.46 -8.06
C THR A 368 23.34 -3.43 -9.15
N THR A 369 23.14 -3.89 -10.36
CA THR A 369 22.68 -3.08 -11.51
C THR A 369 21.17 -3.27 -11.77
N ILE A 370 20.54 -4.21 -11.08
CA ILE A 370 19.09 -4.48 -11.20
C ILE A 370 18.34 -3.41 -10.40
N HIS A 371 17.40 -2.77 -11.05
CA HIS A 371 16.65 -1.66 -10.45
C HIS A 371 15.16 -1.66 -10.87
N THR A 372 14.37 -0.90 -10.15
CA THR A 372 12.99 -0.61 -10.52
C THR A 372 12.92 0.03 -11.92
N PRO A 373 12.00 -0.38 -12.81
CA PRO A 373 11.76 0.28 -14.08
C PRO A 373 11.56 1.80 -13.95
N ASN A 374 11.87 2.56 -14.99
CA ASN A 374 11.84 4.02 -14.92
C ASN A 374 10.47 4.66 -15.14
N ASN A 375 9.49 3.86 -15.53
CA ASN A 375 8.11 4.30 -15.79
C ASN A 375 7.13 3.15 -15.62
N LEU A 376 5.84 3.48 -15.61
CA LEU A 376 4.77 2.50 -15.42
C LEU A 376 4.68 1.49 -16.56
N HIS A 377 4.93 1.89 -17.81
CA HIS A 377 4.88 1.00 -18.97
C HIS A 377 5.87 -0.15 -18.84
N ASP A 378 7.15 0.19 -18.60
CA ASP A 378 8.21 -0.80 -18.47
C ASP A 378 8.00 -1.70 -17.24
N ALA A 379 7.39 -1.18 -16.18
CA ALA A 379 7.05 -1.95 -14.99
C ALA A 379 5.92 -2.97 -15.27
N LEU A 380 4.95 -2.60 -16.10
CA LEU A 380 3.90 -3.53 -16.54
C LEU A 380 4.48 -4.64 -17.43
N ASP A 381 5.41 -4.29 -18.34
CA ASP A 381 6.11 -5.30 -19.16
C ASP A 381 6.92 -6.26 -18.28
N ALA A 382 7.60 -5.73 -17.26
CA ALA A 382 8.35 -6.54 -16.30
C ALA A 382 7.44 -7.44 -15.45
N PHE A 383 6.26 -6.97 -15.07
CA PHE A 383 5.27 -7.78 -14.34
C PHE A 383 4.78 -8.93 -15.22
N GLU A 384 4.39 -8.68 -16.47
CA GLU A 384 3.95 -9.72 -17.42
C GLU A 384 5.06 -10.71 -17.78
N ALA A 385 6.33 -10.27 -17.74
CA ALA A 385 7.51 -11.11 -17.99
C ALA A 385 7.89 -11.99 -16.79
N ASP A 386 7.21 -11.89 -15.65
CA ASP A 386 7.40 -12.74 -14.46
C ASP A 386 6.18 -13.66 -14.25
N PRO A 387 6.05 -14.76 -15.03
CA PRO A 387 4.87 -15.60 -15.01
C PRO A 387 4.63 -16.31 -13.66
N GLU A 388 5.69 -16.61 -12.90
CA GLU A 388 5.56 -17.24 -11.58
C GLU A 388 4.93 -16.25 -10.60
N PHE A 389 5.32 -14.99 -10.65
CA PHE A 389 4.76 -13.94 -9.81
C PHE A 389 3.32 -13.58 -10.24
N VAL A 390 3.05 -13.49 -11.55
CA VAL A 390 1.69 -13.27 -12.09
C VAL A 390 0.73 -14.36 -11.64
N GLU A 391 1.13 -15.64 -11.73
CA GLU A 391 0.32 -16.77 -11.26
C GLU A 391 0.08 -16.68 -9.73
N ALA A 392 1.10 -16.32 -8.97
CA ALA A 392 1.00 -16.13 -7.52
C ALA A 392 -0.01 -15.04 -7.15
N MET A 393 -0.02 -13.92 -7.86
CA MET A 393 -0.99 -12.83 -7.66
C MET A 393 -2.40 -13.21 -8.14
N GLY A 394 -2.54 -14.05 -9.16
CA GLY A 394 -3.78 -14.50 -9.78
C GLY A 394 -3.99 -13.93 -11.17
N GLN A 395 -4.22 -14.81 -12.16
CA GLN A 395 -4.29 -14.47 -13.59
C GLN A 395 -5.39 -13.43 -13.90
N ASP A 396 -6.60 -13.64 -13.38
CA ASP A 396 -7.73 -12.73 -13.63
C ASP A 396 -7.49 -11.34 -13.07
N PHE A 397 -6.94 -11.26 -11.85
CA PHE A 397 -6.51 -10.00 -11.24
C PHE A 397 -5.44 -9.33 -12.10
N ALA A 398 -4.39 -10.06 -12.46
CA ALA A 398 -3.24 -9.53 -13.21
C ALA A 398 -3.67 -8.97 -14.56
N ALA A 399 -4.49 -9.71 -15.32
CA ALA A 399 -5.00 -9.25 -16.61
C ALA A 399 -5.78 -7.94 -16.50
N GLN A 400 -6.70 -7.84 -15.53
CA GLN A 400 -7.49 -6.63 -15.31
C GLN A 400 -6.64 -5.46 -14.82
N PHE A 401 -5.69 -5.71 -13.92
CA PHE A 401 -4.77 -4.70 -13.41
C PHE A 401 -3.93 -4.11 -14.55
N VAL A 402 -3.29 -4.97 -15.37
CA VAL A 402 -2.47 -4.56 -16.51
C VAL A 402 -3.30 -3.74 -17.51
N ALA A 403 -4.49 -4.20 -17.90
CA ALA A 403 -5.35 -3.46 -18.83
C ALA A 403 -5.66 -2.04 -18.32
N THR A 404 -6.06 -1.92 -17.06
CA THR A 404 -6.38 -0.61 -16.46
C THR A 404 -5.15 0.31 -16.40
N LYS A 405 -3.98 -0.25 -16.04
CA LYS A 405 -2.74 0.54 -15.88
C LYS A 405 -2.09 0.90 -17.23
N ARG A 406 -2.22 0.08 -18.25
CA ARG A 406 -1.81 0.46 -19.61
C ARG A 406 -2.66 1.60 -20.14
N ALA A 407 -3.98 1.58 -19.93
CA ALA A 407 -4.84 2.69 -20.33
C ALA A 407 -4.51 4.00 -19.57
N GLU A 408 -4.09 3.93 -18.29
CA GLU A 408 -3.57 5.08 -17.54
C GLU A 408 -2.29 5.63 -18.18
N TRP A 409 -1.35 4.74 -18.52
CA TRP A 409 -0.11 5.11 -19.19
C TRP A 409 -0.34 5.76 -20.55
N ASP A 410 -1.20 5.18 -21.40
CA ASP A 410 -1.50 5.69 -22.75
C ASP A 410 -2.08 7.11 -22.69
N LYS A 411 -2.97 7.39 -21.74
CA LYS A 411 -3.52 8.73 -21.51
C LYS A 411 -2.45 9.72 -21.05
N PHE A 412 -1.56 9.29 -20.14
CA PHE A 412 -0.45 10.12 -19.68
C PHE A 412 0.54 10.41 -20.81
N ALA A 413 0.91 9.40 -21.61
CA ALA A 413 1.85 9.54 -22.72
C ALA A 413 1.31 10.41 -23.87
N ALA A 414 -0.01 10.47 -24.01
CA ALA A 414 -0.66 11.35 -25.01
C ALA A 414 -0.87 12.79 -24.51
N ALA A 415 -0.68 13.07 -23.22
CA ALA A 415 -0.88 14.40 -22.67
C ALA A 415 0.30 15.32 -22.97
N VAL A 416 0.00 16.52 -23.52
CA VAL A 416 1.01 17.58 -23.65
C VAL A 416 1.13 18.33 -22.32
N THR A 417 2.32 18.34 -21.76
CA THR A 417 2.57 18.89 -20.42
C THR A 417 3.06 20.35 -20.48
N ASP A 418 2.82 21.11 -19.41
CA ASP A 418 3.38 22.47 -19.27
C ASP A 418 4.91 22.49 -19.37
N TRP A 419 5.59 21.40 -18.96
CA TRP A 419 7.03 21.27 -19.08
C TRP A 419 7.46 21.26 -20.54
N GLU A 420 6.79 20.49 -21.40
CA GLU A 420 7.07 20.43 -22.85
C GLU A 420 6.87 21.79 -23.50
N LEU A 421 5.75 22.46 -23.18
CA LEU A 421 5.47 23.79 -23.71
C LEU A 421 6.55 24.81 -23.29
N LYS A 422 6.94 24.82 -22.01
CA LYS A 422 7.99 25.69 -21.50
C LYS A 422 9.36 25.40 -22.08
N TYR A 423 9.67 24.13 -22.32
CA TYR A 423 10.99 23.67 -22.74
C TYR A 423 11.18 23.82 -24.26
N TYR A 424 10.17 23.54 -25.08
CA TYR A 424 10.28 23.49 -26.52
C TYR A 424 9.79 24.74 -27.25
N LEU A 425 8.65 25.33 -26.87
CA LEU A 425 8.02 26.43 -27.59
C LEU A 425 8.95 27.65 -27.85
N PRO A 426 9.90 28.02 -26.97
CA PRO A 426 10.81 29.12 -27.27
C PRO A 426 11.77 28.86 -28.44
N PHE A 427 11.93 27.61 -28.88
CA PHE A 427 12.96 27.21 -29.84
C PHE A 427 12.44 26.51 -31.09
N LEU A 428 11.20 25.97 -31.07
CA LEU A 428 10.62 25.20 -32.16
C LEU A 428 9.34 25.91 -32.77
#